data_131cc35e928960c55b7e08f120335844
#
_entry.id   131cc35e928960c55b7e08f120335844
#
_cell.length_a   1.000
_cell.length_b   1.000
_cell.length_c   1.000
_cell.angle_alpha   90.00
_cell.angle_beta   90.00
_cell.angle_gamma   90.00
#
_symmetry.space_group_name_H-M   'P 1'
#
loop_
_entity.id
_entity.type
_entity.pdbx_description
1 polymer ?
#
loop_
_entity_poly.entity_id
_entity_poly.type
_entity_poly.pdbx_seq_one_letter_code
_entity_poly.pdbx_strand_id
1 'polypeptide(L)'
;HIFMRTILIIGAGRSASSLIQYLMAKSEKEQLHLIIGDLSLELAQKKTNNHPNATPIALDIFNAQQRQEAIQKATIVISMLPAHLHIEVAKDCVLFQKHMVTASYISEAMQALDAEAKAKGLIFMNEIGLDPGIDHMSAMKVIDEIKEKGGKMLLFESFCGGLVAPESDTNIWNYKFTWAPRNVVLAGQGGAAKFIQEGAYKYIP
;
A
#
# COMPACT_ATOMS: atom_id res chain seq x y z
N HIS A 1 -23.61 -7.86 20.65
CA HIS A 1 -22.70 -6.72 20.38
C HIS A 1 -22.04 -6.94 19.02
N ILE A 2 -22.38 -6.10 18.08
CA ILE A 2 -21.74 -6.07 16.77
C ILE A 2 -20.37 -5.44 16.99
N PHE A 3 -19.30 -6.22 16.84
CA PHE A 3 -17.93 -5.71 16.99
C PHE A 3 -17.60 -4.82 15.78
N MET A 4 -17.48 -3.52 16.01
CA MET A 4 -16.98 -2.58 15.01
C MET A 4 -15.48 -2.84 14.80
N ARG A 5 -15.08 -3.16 13.57
CA ARG A 5 -13.66 -3.36 13.23
C ARG A 5 -12.98 -2.01 13.06
N THR A 6 -11.85 -1.83 13.71
CA THR A 6 -11.08 -0.58 13.62
C THR A 6 -9.94 -0.73 12.62
N ILE A 7 -9.88 0.17 11.65
CA ILE A 7 -8.80 0.27 10.68
C ILE A 7 -7.98 1.52 11.01
N LEU A 8 -6.70 1.33 11.30
CA LEU A 8 -5.75 2.43 11.44
C LEU A 8 -5.06 2.66 10.10
N ILE A 9 -5.19 3.86 9.54
CA ILE A 9 -4.45 4.30 8.36
C ILE A 9 -3.36 5.26 8.82
N ILE A 10 -2.10 4.92 8.59
CA ILE A 10 -0.94 5.75 8.94
C ILE A 10 -0.42 6.42 7.68
N GLY A 11 -0.54 7.75 7.64
CA GLY A 11 -0.24 8.60 6.49
C GLY A 11 -1.50 9.07 5.76
N ALA A 12 -1.74 10.38 5.84
CA ALA A 12 -2.88 11.06 5.18
C ALA A 12 -2.46 11.85 3.93
N GLY A 13 -1.37 11.41 3.27
CA GLY A 13 -0.82 12.02 2.06
C GLY A 13 -1.74 11.93 0.84
N ARG A 14 -1.22 12.35 -0.32
CA ARG A 14 -1.99 12.38 -1.60
C ARG A 14 -2.52 11.01 -1.98
N SER A 15 -1.70 9.98 -1.93
CA SER A 15 -2.05 8.61 -2.32
C SER A 15 -3.07 7.95 -1.40
N ALA A 16 -3.24 8.43 -0.17
CA ALA A 16 -4.24 7.89 0.76
C ALA A 16 -5.66 8.44 0.55
N SER A 17 -5.83 9.50 -0.24
CA SER A 17 -7.12 10.22 -0.33
C SER A 17 -8.27 9.33 -0.79
N SER A 18 -8.11 8.64 -1.92
CA SER A 18 -9.15 7.77 -2.49
C SER A 18 -9.43 6.57 -1.59
N LEU A 19 -8.39 5.99 -0.96
CA LEU A 19 -8.53 4.90 0.00
C LEU A 19 -9.36 5.33 1.21
N ILE A 20 -9.03 6.47 1.82
CA ILE A 20 -9.76 7.00 2.98
C ILE A 20 -11.22 7.27 2.62
N GLN A 21 -11.49 7.94 1.51
CA GLN A 21 -12.84 8.21 1.03
C GLN A 21 -13.64 6.93 0.77
N TYR A 22 -13.03 5.95 0.11
CA TYR A 22 -13.67 4.66 -0.16
C TYR A 22 -14.05 3.92 1.13
N LEU A 23 -13.14 3.84 2.10
CA LEU A 23 -13.40 3.16 3.36
C LEU A 23 -14.43 3.92 4.22
N MET A 24 -14.42 5.26 4.22
CA MET A 24 -15.46 6.05 4.88
C MET A 24 -16.84 5.78 4.28
N ALA A 25 -16.95 5.77 2.95
CA ALA A 25 -18.21 5.48 2.26
C ALA A 25 -18.76 4.07 2.53
N LYS A 26 -17.89 3.12 2.87
CA LYS A 26 -18.27 1.74 3.23
C LYS A 26 -18.43 1.52 4.73
N SER A 27 -18.02 2.47 5.56
CA SER A 27 -17.85 2.28 7.00
C SER A 27 -19.15 1.89 7.74
N GLU A 28 -20.27 2.46 7.38
CA GLU A 28 -21.55 2.11 7.98
C GLU A 28 -21.98 0.68 7.61
N LYS A 29 -21.98 0.36 6.31
CA LYS A 29 -22.36 -0.96 5.82
C LYS A 29 -21.47 -2.07 6.35
N GLU A 30 -20.16 -1.83 6.37
CA GLU A 30 -19.14 -2.82 6.75
C GLU A 30 -18.81 -2.77 8.26
N GLN A 31 -19.47 -1.88 9.03
CA GLN A 31 -19.26 -1.67 10.46
C GLN A 31 -17.78 -1.40 10.80
N LEU A 32 -17.22 -0.42 10.11
CA LEU A 32 -15.83 0.00 10.26
C LEU A 32 -15.76 1.32 11.03
N HIS A 33 -14.78 1.41 11.91
CA HIS A 33 -14.28 2.66 12.45
C HIS A 33 -12.87 2.92 11.92
N LEU A 34 -12.62 4.13 11.39
CA LEU A 34 -11.33 4.51 10.84
C LEU A 34 -10.59 5.41 11.81
N ILE A 35 -9.33 5.12 12.04
CA ILE A 35 -8.39 6.05 12.69
C ILE A 35 -7.40 6.50 11.62
N ILE A 36 -7.35 7.80 11.37
CA ILE A 36 -6.46 8.39 10.37
C ILE A 36 -5.33 9.11 11.12
N GLY A 37 -4.14 8.52 11.10
CA GLY A 37 -2.95 9.05 11.75
C GLY A 37 -2.00 9.72 10.76
N ASP A 38 -1.59 10.94 11.05
CA ASP A 38 -0.56 11.67 10.32
C ASP A 38 0.22 12.58 11.28
N LEU A 39 1.47 12.92 10.96
CA LEU A 39 2.23 13.89 11.73
C LEU A 39 1.49 15.23 11.81
N SER A 40 0.79 15.62 10.73
CA SER A 40 -0.10 16.76 10.67
C SER A 40 -1.53 16.36 11.02
N LEU A 41 -1.97 16.73 12.22
CA LEU A 41 -3.37 16.57 12.63
C LEU A 41 -4.34 17.27 11.67
N GLU A 42 -3.99 18.47 11.18
CA GLU A 42 -4.79 19.22 10.23
C GLU A 42 -5.04 18.43 8.94
N LEU A 43 -3.99 17.78 8.42
CA LEU A 43 -4.10 16.95 7.23
C LEU A 43 -5.02 15.74 7.47
N ALA A 44 -4.89 15.08 8.61
CA ALA A 44 -5.77 13.98 9.01
C ALA A 44 -7.23 14.46 9.15
N GLN A 45 -7.47 15.61 9.79
CA GLN A 45 -8.80 16.24 9.93
C GLN A 45 -9.41 16.56 8.57
N LYS A 46 -8.63 17.15 7.66
CA LYS A 46 -9.08 17.43 6.30
C LYS A 46 -9.51 16.18 5.55
N LYS A 47 -8.80 15.06 5.74
CA LYS A 47 -9.13 13.79 5.08
C LYS A 47 -10.39 13.12 5.66
N THR A 48 -10.59 13.22 6.97
CA THR A 48 -11.79 12.66 7.62
C THR A 48 -13.04 13.52 7.38
N ASN A 49 -12.88 14.82 7.15
CA ASN A 49 -13.98 15.76 6.88
C ASN A 49 -15.17 15.61 7.88
N ASN A 50 -14.85 15.46 9.16
CA ASN A 50 -15.84 15.25 10.23
C ASN A 50 -16.75 14.01 10.04
N HIS A 51 -16.30 13.01 9.30
CA HIS A 51 -17.07 11.78 9.09
C HIS A 51 -17.33 11.06 10.44
N PRO A 52 -18.57 10.63 10.77
CA PRO A 52 -18.92 10.07 12.09
C PRO A 52 -18.15 8.80 12.44
N ASN A 53 -17.74 8.01 11.44
CA ASN A 53 -17.00 6.77 11.63
C ASN A 53 -15.49 6.94 11.39
N ALA A 54 -14.95 8.15 11.45
CA ALA A 54 -13.52 8.42 11.25
C ALA A 54 -12.99 9.38 12.32
N THR A 55 -11.89 9.00 12.95
CA THR A 55 -11.20 9.79 13.98
C THR A 55 -9.82 10.20 13.48
N PRO A 56 -9.54 11.49 13.27
CA PRO A 56 -8.20 11.97 12.98
C PRO A 56 -7.34 12.02 14.24
N ILE A 57 -6.07 11.63 14.14
CA ILE A 57 -5.10 11.73 15.23
C ILE A 57 -3.78 12.32 14.73
N ALA A 58 -3.11 13.11 15.58
CA ALA A 58 -1.70 13.40 15.40
C ALA A 58 -0.88 12.16 15.75
N LEU A 59 -0.03 11.71 14.85
CA LEU A 59 0.77 10.50 15.03
C LEU A 59 2.18 10.71 14.50
N ASP A 60 3.11 10.85 15.41
CA ASP A 60 4.54 10.80 15.09
C ASP A 60 4.99 9.32 15.04
N ILE A 61 5.30 8.86 13.85
CA ILE A 61 5.75 7.46 13.64
C ILE A 61 7.08 7.14 14.37
N PHE A 62 7.90 8.14 14.63
CA PHE A 62 9.16 7.97 15.38
C PHE A 62 8.95 7.92 16.90
N ASN A 63 7.80 8.37 17.39
CA ASN A 63 7.42 8.20 18.78
C ASN A 63 6.82 6.80 18.97
N ALA A 64 7.63 5.89 19.53
CA ALA A 64 7.22 4.49 19.71
C ALA A 64 5.96 4.34 20.56
N GLN A 65 5.79 5.14 21.61
CA GLN A 65 4.61 5.08 22.46
C GLN A 65 3.35 5.45 21.70
N GLN A 66 3.36 6.59 20.99
CA GLN A 66 2.20 7.02 20.19
C GLN A 66 1.84 5.99 19.12
N ARG A 67 2.85 5.46 18.41
CA ARG A 67 2.69 4.45 17.38
C ARG A 67 2.05 3.18 17.94
N GLN A 68 2.56 2.68 19.05
CA GLN A 68 2.06 1.46 19.70
C GLN A 68 0.65 1.63 20.24
N GLU A 69 0.35 2.75 20.89
CA GLU A 69 -1.00 3.05 21.40
C GLU A 69 -2.03 3.13 20.26
N ALA A 70 -1.67 3.68 19.10
CA ALA A 70 -2.53 3.72 17.93
C ALA A 70 -2.74 2.31 17.33
N ILE A 71 -1.67 1.54 17.17
CA ILE A 71 -1.71 0.18 16.62
C ILE A 71 -2.54 -0.77 17.49
N GLN A 72 -2.43 -0.68 18.81
CA GLN A 72 -3.20 -1.51 19.74
C GLN A 72 -4.71 -1.36 19.56
N LYS A 73 -5.20 -0.18 19.20
CA LYS A 73 -6.62 0.11 18.97
C LYS A 73 -7.16 -0.49 17.67
N ALA A 74 -6.27 -0.87 16.76
CA ALA A 74 -6.65 -1.34 15.43
C ALA A 74 -6.88 -2.86 15.38
N THR A 75 -7.71 -3.28 14.45
CA THR A 75 -7.81 -4.67 13.97
C THR A 75 -6.85 -4.87 12.80
N ILE A 76 -6.81 -3.89 11.90
CA ILE A 76 -5.97 -3.87 10.70
C ILE A 76 -5.25 -2.52 10.63
N VAL A 77 -3.98 -2.55 10.28
CA VAL A 77 -3.16 -1.34 10.06
C VAL A 77 -2.82 -1.22 8.58
N ILE A 78 -3.16 -0.10 7.98
CA ILE A 78 -2.78 0.24 6.60
C ILE A 78 -1.68 1.30 6.68
N SER A 79 -0.48 0.94 6.25
CA SER A 79 0.66 1.87 6.24
C SER A 79 0.83 2.51 4.86
N MET A 80 0.58 3.82 4.81
CA MET A 80 0.74 4.69 3.62
C MET A 80 1.96 5.61 3.76
N LEU A 81 2.92 5.19 4.56
CA LEU A 81 4.18 5.89 4.83
C LEU A 81 5.18 5.70 3.68
N PRO A 82 6.29 6.47 3.68
CA PRO A 82 7.47 6.11 2.88
C PRO A 82 7.97 4.69 3.17
N ALA A 83 8.46 4.00 2.15
CA ALA A 83 8.77 2.57 2.18
C ALA A 83 9.67 2.14 3.34
N HIS A 84 10.69 2.94 3.68
CA HIS A 84 11.65 2.64 4.74
C HIS A 84 11.08 2.70 6.16
N LEU A 85 9.87 3.25 6.34
CA LEU A 85 9.20 3.36 7.64
C LEU A 85 8.22 2.21 7.92
N HIS A 86 7.85 1.43 6.93
CA HIS A 86 6.89 0.33 7.11
C HIS A 86 7.38 -0.70 8.13
N ILE A 87 8.68 -0.92 8.20
CA ILE A 87 9.25 -1.93 9.11
C ILE A 87 8.99 -1.64 10.59
N GLU A 88 8.98 -0.38 10.99
CA GLU A 88 8.68 -0.01 12.38
C GLU A 88 7.21 -0.27 12.73
N VAL A 89 6.30 -0.01 11.80
CA VAL A 89 4.88 -0.36 11.94
C VAL A 89 4.71 -1.89 11.98
N ALA A 90 5.41 -2.61 11.10
CA ALA A 90 5.33 -4.06 11.00
C ALA A 90 5.77 -4.77 12.29
N LYS A 91 6.89 -4.34 12.89
CA LYS A 91 7.36 -4.87 14.18
C LYS A 91 6.31 -4.71 15.28
N ASP A 92 5.71 -3.52 15.38
CA ASP A 92 4.65 -3.29 16.35
C ASP A 92 3.37 -4.07 16.02
N CYS A 93 3.03 -4.25 14.75
CA CYS A 93 1.92 -5.12 14.36
C CYS A 93 2.14 -6.58 14.75
N VAL A 94 3.36 -7.10 14.59
CA VAL A 94 3.72 -8.45 15.07
C VAL A 94 3.64 -8.53 16.60
N LEU A 95 4.16 -7.51 17.30
CA LEU A 95 4.14 -7.45 18.77
C LEU A 95 2.70 -7.47 19.32
N PHE A 96 1.80 -6.66 18.76
CA PHE A 96 0.42 -6.52 19.22
C PHE A 96 -0.58 -7.39 18.46
N GLN A 97 -0.10 -8.31 17.64
CA GLN A 97 -0.91 -9.27 16.87
C GLN A 97 -1.97 -8.56 16.00
N LYS A 98 -1.53 -7.61 15.18
CA LYS A 98 -2.37 -6.87 14.24
C LYS A 98 -2.03 -7.24 12.80
N HIS A 99 -3.05 -7.31 11.95
CA HIS A 99 -2.84 -7.45 10.51
C HIS A 99 -2.29 -6.15 9.93
N MET A 100 -1.45 -6.27 8.90
CA MET A 100 -0.86 -5.11 8.23
C MET A 100 -1.00 -5.18 6.71
N VAL A 101 -1.22 -4.02 6.11
CA VAL A 101 -1.37 -3.84 4.67
C VAL A 101 -0.54 -2.65 4.21
N THR A 102 0.15 -2.76 3.10
CA THR A 102 0.86 -1.65 2.43
C THR A 102 0.97 -1.85 0.93
N ALA A 103 1.02 -0.73 0.20
CA ALA A 103 1.20 -0.74 -1.26
C ALA A 103 2.66 -0.93 -1.70
N SER A 104 3.64 -0.81 -0.78
CA SER A 104 5.06 -0.85 -1.12
C SER A 104 5.57 -2.26 -1.39
N TYR A 105 6.65 -2.35 -2.18
CA TYR A 105 7.40 -3.58 -2.37
C TYR A 105 7.85 -4.18 -1.04
N ILE A 106 7.89 -5.51 -0.99
CA ILE A 106 8.40 -6.23 0.17
C ILE A 106 9.92 -6.01 0.27
N SER A 107 10.38 -5.53 1.42
CA SER A 107 11.80 -5.42 1.73
C SER A 107 12.31 -6.69 2.42
N GLU A 108 13.61 -6.89 2.44
CA GLU A 108 14.24 -8.00 3.17
C GLU A 108 13.84 -7.98 4.66
N ALA A 109 13.80 -6.79 5.27
CA ALA A 109 13.39 -6.63 6.66
C ALA A 109 11.93 -7.02 6.89
N MET A 110 11.03 -6.71 5.95
CA MET A 110 9.62 -7.16 5.99
C MET A 110 9.53 -8.67 5.81
N GLN A 111 10.27 -9.23 4.88
CA GLN A 111 10.28 -10.68 4.63
C GLN A 111 10.81 -11.46 5.84
N ALA A 112 11.77 -10.93 6.59
CA ALA A 112 12.28 -11.54 7.81
C ALA A 112 11.22 -11.73 8.91
N LEU A 113 10.11 -10.97 8.88
CA LEU A 113 8.99 -11.13 9.80
C LEU A 113 7.99 -12.23 9.40
N ASP A 114 8.12 -12.83 8.21
CA ASP A 114 7.14 -13.77 7.64
C ASP A 114 6.85 -14.97 8.56
N ALA A 115 7.91 -15.60 9.07
CA ALA A 115 7.76 -16.78 9.94
C ALA A 115 7.02 -16.44 11.24
N GLU A 116 7.35 -15.31 11.87
CA GLU A 116 6.70 -14.88 13.10
C GLU A 116 5.25 -14.44 12.87
N ALA A 117 4.98 -13.71 11.80
CA ALA A 117 3.64 -13.29 11.43
C ALA A 117 2.74 -14.52 11.17
N LYS A 118 3.23 -15.50 10.42
CA LYS A 118 2.51 -16.77 10.17
C LYS A 118 2.25 -17.56 11.44
N ALA A 119 3.23 -17.68 12.32
CA ALA A 119 3.08 -18.38 13.60
C ALA A 119 2.00 -17.74 14.50
N LYS A 120 1.79 -16.44 14.38
CA LYS A 120 0.75 -15.67 15.09
C LYS A 120 -0.57 -15.59 14.33
N GLY A 121 -0.70 -16.22 13.16
CA GLY A 121 -1.91 -16.16 12.32
C GLY A 121 -2.18 -14.79 11.72
N LEU A 122 -1.14 -13.96 11.54
CA LEU A 122 -1.26 -12.61 11.02
C LEU A 122 -1.19 -12.59 9.48
N ILE A 123 -1.95 -11.68 8.89
CA ILE A 123 -1.87 -11.35 7.47
C ILE A 123 -1.03 -10.08 7.33
N PHE A 124 0.12 -10.22 6.67
CA PHE A 124 0.93 -9.09 6.22
C PHE A 124 0.85 -9.07 4.69
N MET A 125 0.11 -8.09 4.16
CA MET A 125 -0.14 -7.97 2.73
C MET A 125 0.59 -6.74 2.20
N ASN A 126 1.70 -7.00 1.51
CA ASN A 126 2.48 -5.99 0.82
C ASN A 126 2.10 -5.98 -0.66
N GLU A 127 2.60 -4.98 -1.41
CA GLU A 127 2.49 -4.95 -2.87
C GLU A 127 1.04 -4.94 -3.38
N ILE A 128 0.14 -4.27 -2.66
CA ILE A 128 -1.26 -4.13 -3.04
C ILE A 128 -1.65 -2.69 -3.37
N GLY A 129 -0.83 -2.07 -4.23
CA GLY A 129 -1.08 -0.77 -4.82
C GLY A 129 -1.48 -0.87 -6.29
N LEU A 130 -1.04 0.09 -7.07
CA LEU A 130 -1.16 0.09 -8.53
C LEU A 130 -0.01 -0.74 -9.14
N ASP A 131 1.21 -0.33 -8.87
CA ASP A 131 2.47 -0.98 -9.21
C ASP A 131 3.46 -0.75 -8.03
N PRO A 132 3.65 -1.80 -7.24
CA PRO A 132 3.18 -3.18 -7.36
C PRO A 132 1.73 -3.39 -6.88
N GLY A 133 0.99 -4.22 -7.61
CA GLY A 133 -0.34 -4.67 -7.18
C GLY A 133 -1.30 -4.96 -8.32
N ILE A 134 -2.12 -4.00 -8.73
CA ILE A 134 -3.18 -4.16 -9.74
C ILE A 134 -2.60 -4.62 -11.09
N ASP A 135 -1.45 -4.11 -11.47
CA ASP A 135 -0.72 -4.51 -12.68
C ASP A 135 -0.40 -6.00 -12.69
N HIS A 136 0.12 -6.53 -11.57
CA HIS A 136 0.41 -7.95 -11.41
C HIS A 136 -0.86 -8.81 -11.40
N MET A 137 -1.90 -8.38 -10.69
CA MET A 137 -3.17 -9.11 -10.63
C MET A 137 -3.86 -9.16 -11.99
N SER A 138 -3.84 -8.04 -12.74
CA SER A 138 -4.42 -8.00 -14.09
C SER A 138 -3.63 -8.86 -15.07
N ALA A 139 -2.29 -8.85 -14.97
CA ALA A 139 -1.43 -9.72 -15.76
C ALA A 139 -1.72 -11.20 -15.48
N MET A 140 -1.77 -11.60 -14.21
CA MET A 140 -2.05 -12.98 -13.83
C MET A 140 -3.43 -13.44 -14.28
N LYS A 141 -4.45 -12.59 -14.23
CA LYS A 141 -5.78 -12.90 -14.74
C LYS A 141 -5.72 -13.30 -16.21
N VAL A 142 -5.04 -12.52 -17.04
CA VAL A 142 -4.90 -12.81 -18.49
C VAL A 142 -4.08 -14.08 -18.73
N ILE A 143 -2.99 -14.24 -17.97
CA ILE A 143 -2.12 -15.43 -18.06
C ILE A 143 -2.90 -16.70 -17.72
N ASP A 144 -3.68 -16.68 -16.65
CA ASP A 144 -4.46 -17.84 -16.21
C ASP A 144 -5.57 -18.18 -17.20
N GLU A 145 -6.31 -17.18 -17.71
CA GLU A 145 -7.32 -17.38 -18.75
C GLU A 145 -6.75 -18.04 -20.03
N ILE A 146 -5.54 -17.65 -20.43
CA ILE A 146 -4.87 -18.26 -21.61
C ILE A 146 -4.51 -19.71 -21.32
N LYS A 147 -3.94 -20.00 -20.14
CA LYS A 147 -3.57 -21.36 -19.74
C LYS A 147 -4.77 -22.28 -19.60
N GLU A 148 -5.86 -21.82 -18.99
CA GLU A 148 -7.10 -22.58 -18.83
C GLU A 148 -7.71 -22.98 -20.16
N LYS A 149 -7.55 -22.15 -21.20
CA LYS A 149 -7.97 -22.45 -22.59
C LYS A 149 -6.97 -23.34 -23.35
N GLY A 150 -5.94 -23.87 -22.68
CA GLY A 150 -4.90 -24.69 -23.30
C GLY A 150 -3.88 -23.90 -24.15
N GLY A 151 -3.87 -22.57 -24.04
CA GLY A 151 -2.94 -21.71 -24.75
C GLY A 151 -1.52 -21.81 -24.20
N LYS A 152 -0.53 -21.62 -25.10
CA LYS A 152 0.89 -21.51 -24.74
C LYS A 152 1.33 -20.06 -24.85
N MET A 153 1.89 -19.54 -23.78
CA MET A 153 2.43 -18.17 -23.78
C MET A 153 3.77 -18.15 -24.50
N LEU A 154 3.90 -17.30 -25.49
CA LEU A 154 5.13 -17.11 -26.27
C LEU A 154 5.84 -15.81 -25.89
N LEU A 155 5.08 -14.76 -25.56
CA LEU A 155 5.56 -13.45 -25.18
C LEU A 155 4.67 -12.88 -24.09
N PHE A 156 5.26 -12.20 -23.14
CA PHE A 156 4.56 -11.39 -22.14
C PHE A 156 5.29 -10.05 -21.98
N GLU A 157 4.53 -8.98 -22.17
CA GLU A 157 4.99 -7.61 -21.93
C GLU A 157 3.92 -6.88 -21.12
N SER A 158 4.34 -6.18 -20.08
CA SER A 158 3.47 -5.38 -19.22
C SER A 158 4.06 -4.00 -19.03
N PHE A 159 3.24 -2.98 -19.23
CA PHE A 159 3.63 -1.58 -19.12
C PHE A 159 2.74 -0.91 -18.08
N CYS A 160 3.36 -0.25 -17.10
CA CYS A 160 2.69 0.56 -16.10
C CYS A 160 3.41 1.90 -15.99
N GLY A 161 2.66 2.99 -16.01
CA GLY A 161 3.21 4.33 -15.91
C GLY A 161 2.23 5.36 -15.36
N GLY A 162 2.76 6.43 -14.80
CA GLY A 162 1.99 7.57 -14.31
C GLY A 162 1.55 8.49 -15.44
N LEU A 163 0.61 8.06 -16.27
CA LEU A 163 0.10 8.89 -17.35
C LEU A 163 -0.82 9.97 -16.82
N VAL A 164 -0.79 11.14 -17.47
CA VAL A 164 -1.68 12.27 -17.18
C VAL A 164 -2.91 12.13 -18.08
N ALA A 165 -4.10 12.27 -17.49
CA ALA A 165 -5.33 12.31 -18.26
C ALA A 165 -5.30 13.47 -19.24
N PRO A 166 -5.84 13.32 -20.48
CA PRO A 166 -5.75 14.34 -21.53
C PRO A 166 -6.21 15.73 -21.09
N GLU A 167 -7.27 15.83 -20.31
CA GLU A 167 -7.80 17.08 -19.77
C GLU A 167 -6.89 17.76 -18.74
N SER A 168 -5.94 17.02 -18.21
CA SER A 168 -4.95 17.48 -17.22
C SER A 168 -3.55 17.63 -17.80
N ASP A 169 -3.35 17.29 -19.07
CA ASP A 169 -2.06 17.36 -19.77
C ASP A 169 -1.77 18.79 -20.22
N THR A 170 -1.10 19.54 -19.35
CA THR A 170 -0.87 20.98 -19.51
C THR A 170 0.60 21.37 -19.61
N ASN A 171 1.50 20.40 -19.81
CA ASN A 171 2.94 20.66 -19.93
C ASN A 171 3.59 19.76 -20.99
N ILE A 172 4.74 20.23 -21.52
CA ILE A 172 5.48 19.57 -22.59
C ILE A 172 6.03 18.17 -22.24
N TRP A 173 6.04 17.82 -20.97
CA TRP A 173 6.53 16.53 -20.48
C TRP A 173 5.45 15.46 -20.46
N ASN A 174 4.18 15.84 -20.64
CA ASN A 174 3.00 14.97 -20.51
C ASN A 174 3.02 14.18 -19.19
N TYR A 175 3.56 14.79 -18.13
CA TYR A 175 3.79 14.19 -16.84
C TYR A 175 3.51 15.16 -15.69
N LYS A 176 2.91 14.64 -14.62
CA LYS A 176 2.74 15.34 -13.34
C LYS A 176 3.03 14.39 -12.18
N PHE A 177 3.57 14.93 -11.10
CA PHE A 177 3.77 14.18 -9.87
C PHE A 177 2.42 13.93 -9.18
N THR A 178 1.90 12.73 -9.27
CA THR A 178 0.65 12.29 -8.62
C THR A 178 0.88 11.59 -7.28
N TRP A 179 2.12 11.26 -6.97
CA TRP A 179 2.57 10.63 -5.73
C TRP A 179 3.86 11.28 -5.24
N ALA A 180 4.59 10.66 -4.28
CA ALA A 180 5.77 11.27 -3.69
C ALA A 180 6.88 11.53 -4.73
N PRO A 181 7.26 12.79 -5.03
CA PRO A 181 8.23 13.09 -6.07
C PRO A 181 9.60 12.44 -5.85
N ARG A 182 10.04 12.33 -4.60
CA ARG A 182 11.26 11.63 -4.23
C ARG A 182 11.26 10.17 -4.68
N ASN A 183 10.14 9.48 -4.53
CA ASN A 183 10.04 8.06 -4.90
C ASN A 183 10.08 7.90 -6.41
N VAL A 184 9.56 8.85 -7.18
CA VAL A 184 9.69 8.85 -8.65
C VAL A 184 11.15 8.90 -9.06
N VAL A 185 11.94 9.78 -8.45
CA VAL A 185 13.39 9.88 -8.72
C VAL A 185 14.13 8.61 -8.28
N LEU A 186 13.78 8.05 -7.12
CA LEU A 186 14.42 6.84 -6.59
C LEU A 186 14.06 5.58 -7.39
N ALA A 187 12.93 5.54 -8.07
CA ALA A 187 12.52 4.41 -8.90
C ALA A 187 13.52 4.12 -10.05
N GLY A 188 14.23 5.15 -10.52
CA GLY A 188 15.30 5.00 -11.51
C GLY A 188 16.64 4.48 -10.95
N GLN A 189 16.74 4.28 -9.63
CA GLN A 189 17.94 3.79 -8.95
C GLN A 189 17.86 2.30 -8.61
N GLY A 190 16.98 1.55 -9.25
CA GLY A 190 16.80 0.11 -9.06
C GLY A 190 18.05 -0.68 -9.43
N GLY A 191 18.16 -1.90 -8.88
CA GLY A 191 19.20 -2.85 -9.28
C GLY A 191 18.97 -3.43 -10.68
N ALA A 192 19.78 -4.41 -11.06
CA ALA A 192 19.68 -5.07 -12.36
C ALA A 192 18.29 -5.65 -12.63
N ALA A 193 17.74 -5.35 -13.80
CA ALA A 193 16.50 -5.96 -14.26
C ALA A 193 16.73 -7.42 -14.65
N LYS A 194 15.85 -8.32 -14.23
CA LYS A 194 15.88 -9.75 -14.52
C LYS A 194 14.68 -10.13 -15.38
N PHE A 195 14.91 -10.78 -16.49
CA PHE A 195 13.86 -11.25 -17.40
C PHE A 195 14.25 -12.57 -18.08
N ILE A 196 13.29 -13.21 -18.74
CA ILE A 196 13.53 -14.43 -19.50
C ILE A 196 13.48 -14.09 -21.00
N GLN A 197 14.53 -14.44 -21.72
CA GLN A 197 14.58 -14.36 -23.17
C GLN A 197 15.16 -15.66 -23.73
N GLU A 198 14.51 -16.23 -24.75
CA GLU A 198 14.94 -17.50 -25.39
C GLU A 198 15.11 -18.64 -24.36
N GLY A 199 14.24 -18.69 -23.35
CA GLY A 199 14.26 -19.71 -22.30
C GLY A 199 15.35 -19.57 -21.24
N ALA A 200 16.15 -18.50 -21.27
CA ALA A 200 17.23 -18.23 -20.32
C ALA A 200 17.04 -16.92 -19.56
N TYR A 201 17.49 -16.88 -18.30
CA TYR A 201 17.53 -15.64 -17.54
C TYR A 201 18.55 -14.68 -18.11
N LYS A 202 18.14 -13.45 -18.36
CA LYS A 202 18.97 -12.31 -18.74
C LYS A 202 18.93 -11.24 -17.66
N TYR A 203 19.97 -10.45 -17.57
CA TYR A 203 20.10 -9.34 -16.63
C TYR A 203 20.58 -8.11 -17.39
N ILE A 204 19.96 -6.98 -17.10
CA ILE A 204 20.40 -5.64 -17.54
C ILE A 204 20.76 -4.86 -16.28
N PRO A 205 22.00 -4.29 -16.22
CA PRO A 205 22.47 -3.49 -15.10
C PRO A 205 21.62 -2.25 -14.85
#